data_98248f52aa268115e65c935664dd1db2
#
_entry.id   98248f52aa268115e65c935664dd1db2
#
_cell.length_a   1.000
_cell.length_b   1.000
_cell.length_c   1.000
_cell.angle_alpha   90.00
_cell.angle_beta   90.00
_cell.angle_gamma   90.00
#
_symmetry.space_group_name_H-M   'P 1'
#
loop_
_entity.id
_entity.type
_entity.pdbx_description
1 polymer ?
#
loop_
_entity_poly.entity_id
_entity_poly.type
_entity_poly.pdbx_seq_one_letter_code
_entity_poly.pdbx_strand_id
1 'polypeptide(L)'
;MRNWLLNKISVRGIAVAFILMNGVTSTIAQEERALPQRITTKSDMIGYGQASLLDTYLSAETYTGYRIDYLSHIMRTKEESRWMQLKIHQGNFTYAKNRAKNTYEMEGMYQFEYGVFYQWQLFEKHLQLMAGGKMNLHAGALYNGRNGNNPMQAKLGVNIAPALILSYALKIQKVPLQLRYELSTPIVGMMFSPNYGQSYYEIFSRGDYDHNIVCTHLGNAPALKQLVTLDFTLWKTTFRVGYLGDYQQANVNNLKYHSYSNSLVIGLVKKFTLTHILP
;
A
#
# COMPACT_ATOMS: atom_id res chain seq x y z
N MET A 1 -37.24 -71.09 -10.28
CA MET A 1 -37.28 -70.55 -11.63
C MET A 1 -37.27 -69.05 -11.58
N ARG A 2 -36.18 -68.47 -11.25
CA ARG A 2 -36.06 -66.98 -11.23
C ARG A 2 -34.61 -66.57 -11.12
N ASN A 3 -33.78 -66.80 -12.13
CA ASN A 3 -32.40 -66.27 -12.25
C ASN A 3 -31.82 -66.49 -13.65
N TRP A 4 -32.62 -66.18 -14.73
CA TRP A 4 -32.13 -66.41 -16.10
C TRP A 4 -32.34 -65.24 -17.06
N LEU A 5 -32.56 -64.02 -16.54
CA LEU A 5 -32.83 -62.85 -17.41
C LEU A 5 -31.86 -61.69 -17.21
N LEU A 6 -30.79 -61.80 -16.44
CA LEU A 6 -29.87 -60.67 -16.20
C LEU A 6 -28.51 -60.79 -16.87
N ASN A 7 -28.28 -61.72 -17.80
CA ASN A 7 -26.94 -61.93 -18.36
C ASN A 7 -26.89 -61.79 -19.89
N LYS A 8 -27.65 -60.89 -20.49
CA LYS A 8 -27.47 -60.49 -21.90
C LYS A 8 -27.63 -58.99 -22.12
N ILE A 9 -27.10 -58.16 -21.24
CA ILE A 9 -26.71 -56.79 -21.66
C ILE A 9 -25.38 -56.94 -22.36
N SER A 10 -25.48 -57.07 -23.65
CA SER A 10 -24.46 -57.43 -24.59
C SER A 10 -23.30 -56.43 -24.48
N VAL A 11 -22.09 -56.94 -24.31
CA VAL A 11 -20.79 -56.22 -24.40
C VAL A 11 -20.71 -55.37 -25.68
N ARG A 12 -21.52 -55.62 -26.69
CA ARG A 12 -21.66 -54.81 -27.92
C ARG A 12 -22.35 -53.46 -27.71
N GLY A 13 -23.26 -53.34 -26.72
CA GLY A 13 -23.92 -52.06 -26.41
C GLY A 13 -22.97 -51.09 -25.68
N ILE A 14 -22.10 -51.62 -24.85
CA ILE A 14 -21.12 -50.81 -24.12
C ILE A 14 -19.99 -50.34 -25.04
N ALA A 15 -19.58 -51.16 -26.01
CA ALA A 15 -18.56 -50.79 -27.01
C ALA A 15 -19.06 -49.70 -27.98
N VAL A 16 -20.33 -49.73 -28.37
CA VAL A 16 -20.91 -48.69 -29.25
C VAL A 16 -21.11 -47.37 -28.47
N ALA A 17 -21.47 -47.41 -27.18
CA ALA A 17 -21.56 -46.19 -26.34
C ALA A 17 -20.18 -45.58 -26.09
N PHE A 18 -19.12 -46.41 -25.95
CA PHE A 18 -17.73 -45.93 -25.78
C PHE A 18 -17.15 -45.35 -27.08
N ILE A 19 -17.51 -45.87 -28.25
CA ILE A 19 -17.09 -45.32 -29.55
C ILE A 19 -17.84 -44.02 -29.88
N LEU A 20 -19.10 -43.88 -29.50
CA LEU A 20 -19.85 -42.62 -29.65
C LEU A 20 -19.41 -41.55 -28.67
N MET A 21 -18.89 -41.92 -27.49
CA MET A 21 -18.32 -40.94 -26.56
C MET A 21 -16.91 -40.49 -26.96
N ASN A 22 -16.15 -41.29 -27.67
CA ASN A 22 -14.82 -40.91 -28.19
C ASN A 22 -14.89 -40.22 -29.55
N GLY A 23 -16.02 -40.23 -30.24
CA GLY A 23 -16.20 -39.54 -31.55
C GLY A 23 -16.66 -38.07 -31.45
N VAL A 24 -16.98 -37.57 -30.25
CA VAL A 24 -17.45 -36.17 -30.06
C VAL A 24 -16.39 -35.29 -29.37
N THR A 25 -15.23 -35.87 -29.01
CA THR A 25 -14.14 -35.08 -28.40
C THR A 25 -13.11 -34.53 -29.35
N SER A 26 -13.34 -34.63 -30.65
CA SER A 26 -12.44 -34.02 -31.64
C SER A 26 -13.19 -33.02 -32.49
N THR A 27 -13.29 -31.81 -32.01
CA THR A 27 -13.28 -30.53 -32.74
C THR A 27 -13.94 -29.40 -31.93
N ILE A 28 -13.65 -29.31 -30.64
CA ILE A 28 -13.55 -27.99 -30.06
C ILE A 28 -12.06 -27.70 -30.08
N ALA A 29 -11.54 -27.15 -31.19
CA ALA A 29 -10.36 -26.36 -31.15
C ALA A 29 -10.69 -25.25 -30.12
N GLN A 30 -10.28 -25.47 -28.87
CA GLN A 30 -10.17 -24.38 -27.91
C GLN A 30 -9.23 -23.39 -28.57
N GLU A 31 -9.81 -22.33 -29.14
CA GLU A 31 -9.06 -21.12 -29.37
C GLU A 31 -8.37 -20.86 -28.04
N GLU A 32 -7.07 -21.15 -27.99
CA GLU A 32 -6.22 -20.90 -26.84
C GLU A 32 -6.20 -19.38 -26.71
N ARG A 33 -7.22 -18.84 -26.03
CA ARG A 33 -7.24 -17.43 -25.65
C ARG A 33 -6.04 -17.28 -24.76
N ALA A 34 -4.96 -16.79 -25.31
CA ALA A 34 -3.79 -16.40 -24.56
C ALA A 34 -4.29 -15.57 -23.39
N LEU A 35 -4.12 -16.10 -22.18
CA LEU A 35 -4.57 -15.40 -20.96
C LEU A 35 -3.91 -14.02 -20.95
N PRO A 36 -4.66 -12.93 -20.74
CA PRO A 36 -4.12 -11.58 -20.81
C PRO A 36 -2.90 -11.46 -19.90
N GLN A 37 -1.79 -11.04 -20.47
CA GLN A 37 -0.51 -10.93 -19.77
C GLN A 37 -0.66 -10.00 -18.57
N ARG A 38 -0.16 -10.45 -17.42
CA ARG A 38 -0.10 -9.62 -16.21
C ARG A 38 1.27 -8.95 -16.13
N ILE A 39 1.26 -7.64 -16.14
CA ILE A 39 2.46 -6.83 -15.94
C ILE A 39 2.53 -6.43 -14.48
N THR A 40 3.61 -6.80 -13.82
CA THR A 40 3.91 -6.38 -12.44
C THR A 40 5.11 -5.46 -12.46
N THR A 41 4.95 -4.24 -11.99
CA THR A 41 6.04 -3.29 -11.77
C THR A 41 6.29 -3.18 -10.28
N LYS A 42 7.50 -3.53 -9.85
CA LYS A 42 7.95 -3.38 -8.47
C LYS A 42 9.01 -2.28 -8.40
N SER A 43 8.87 -1.37 -7.42
CA SER A 43 9.91 -0.40 -7.10
C SER A 43 10.20 -0.43 -5.60
N ASP A 44 11.48 -0.56 -5.26
CA ASP A 44 11.97 -0.49 -3.89
C ASP A 44 12.81 0.78 -3.75
N MET A 45 12.49 1.61 -2.74
CA MET A 45 13.09 2.92 -2.52
C MET A 45 13.50 3.07 -1.06
N ILE A 46 14.60 3.80 -0.84
CA ILE A 46 15.04 4.27 0.47
C ILE A 46 14.96 5.78 0.45
N GLY A 47 14.42 6.36 1.52
CA GLY A 47 14.30 7.79 1.72
C GLY A 47 15.11 8.27 2.92
N TYR A 48 15.57 9.51 2.84
CA TYR A 48 16.17 10.23 3.95
C TYR A 48 15.67 11.69 3.93
N GLY A 49 15.31 12.19 5.10
CA GLY A 49 14.76 13.55 5.18
C GLY A 49 14.64 14.10 6.58
N GLN A 50 13.87 15.17 6.68
CA GLN A 50 13.59 15.85 7.93
C GLN A 50 12.17 15.51 8.39
N ALA A 51 11.98 15.47 9.71
CA ALA A 51 10.67 15.28 10.31
C ALA A 51 10.45 16.21 11.51
N SER A 52 9.16 16.48 11.76
CA SER A 52 8.66 17.19 12.92
C SER A 52 7.60 16.35 13.60
N LEU A 53 7.77 16.08 14.89
CA LEU A 53 6.88 15.27 15.71
C LEU A 53 6.27 16.12 16.83
N LEU A 54 5.01 15.90 17.10
CA LEU A 54 4.31 16.38 18.30
C LEU A 54 3.36 15.28 18.74
N ASP A 55 3.41 14.93 20.00
CA ASP A 55 2.41 14.07 20.63
C ASP A 55 2.15 14.54 22.06
N THR A 56 1.02 15.20 22.28
CA THR A 56 0.70 15.77 23.59
C THR A 56 0.40 14.75 24.68
N TYR A 57 0.27 13.47 24.33
CA TYR A 57 0.26 12.38 25.30
C TYR A 57 1.63 12.19 25.97
N LEU A 58 2.71 12.34 25.20
CA LEU A 58 4.09 12.16 25.65
C LEU A 58 4.72 13.47 26.10
N SER A 59 4.53 14.52 25.33
CA SER A 59 5.11 15.86 25.56
C SER A 59 4.35 16.94 24.81
N ALA A 60 4.21 18.11 25.43
CA ALA A 60 3.63 19.28 24.77
C ALA A 60 4.62 20.01 23.83
N GLU A 61 5.88 19.55 23.73
CA GLU A 61 6.92 20.14 22.89
C GLU A 61 6.93 19.54 21.51
N THR A 62 7.34 20.33 20.50
CA THR A 62 7.62 19.84 19.15
C THR A 62 9.07 19.37 19.05
N TYR A 63 9.27 18.21 18.44
CA TYR A 63 10.57 17.61 18.21
C TYR A 63 10.89 17.64 16.72
N THR A 64 12.11 18.01 16.35
CA THR A 64 12.56 18.06 14.95
C THR A 64 13.83 17.22 14.77
N GLY A 65 13.91 16.53 13.65
CA GLY A 65 15.06 15.65 13.42
C GLY A 65 15.04 14.95 12.08
N TYR A 66 15.58 13.74 12.04
CA TYR A 66 15.79 12.97 10.82
C TYR A 66 14.81 11.83 10.72
N ARG A 67 14.43 11.52 9.47
CA ARG A 67 13.61 10.35 9.14
C ARG A 67 14.29 9.54 8.06
N ILE A 68 14.23 8.23 8.21
CA ILE A 68 14.60 7.24 7.20
C ILE A 68 13.31 6.54 6.80
N ASP A 69 13.09 6.40 5.50
CA ASP A 69 11.94 5.72 4.91
C ASP A 69 12.41 4.53 4.07
N TYR A 70 11.65 3.44 4.10
CA TYR A 70 11.68 2.37 3.12
C TYR A 70 10.31 2.26 2.48
N LEU A 71 10.24 2.25 1.15
CA LEU A 71 9.01 2.11 0.38
C LEU A 71 9.15 1.00 -0.66
N SER A 72 8.20 0.07 -0.67
CA SER A 72 8.07 -0.93 -1.72
C SER A 72 6.71 -0.79 -2.39
N HIS A 73 6.69 -0.39 -3.66
CA HIS A 73 5.48 -0.27 -4.47
C HIS A 73 5.39 -1.44 -5.44
N ILE A 74 4.25 -2.12 -5.45
CA ILE A 74 3.95 -3.23 -6.35
C ILE A 74 2.69 -2.88 -7.12
N MET A 75 2.85 -2.53 -8.39
CA MET A 75 1.76 -2.24 -9.32
C MET A 75 1.48 -3.44 -10.18
N ARG A 76 0.21 -3.80 -10.32
CA ARG A 76 -0.25 -4.88 -11.18
C ARG A 76 -1.31 -4.39 -12.14
N THR A 77 -1.06 -4.58 -13.44
CA THR A 77 -2.00 -4.29 -14.51
C THR A 77 -2.20 -5.54 -15.38
N LYS A 78 -3.37 -5.70 -15.95
CA LYS A 78 -3.61 -6.65 -17.05
C LYS A 78 -3.58 -5.87 -18.37
N GLU A 79 -3.07 -6.47 -19.43
CA GLU A 79 -2.80 -5.83 -20.73
C GLU A 79 -4.02 -5.13 -21.32
N GLU A 80 -5.21 -5.69 -21.20
CA GLU A 80 -6.45 -5.12 -21.75
C GLU A 80 -7.33 -4.43 -20.71
N SER A 81 -6.87 -4.37 -19.44
CA SER A 81 -7.67 -3.84 -18.34
C SER A 81 -7.34 -2.39 -18.05
N ARG A 82 -8.39 -1.58 -17.90
CA ARG A 82 -8.25 -0.22 -17.37
C ARG A 82 -8.12 -0.19 -15.84
N TRP A 83 -8.13 -1.34 -15.17
CA TRP A 83 -7.98 -1.44 -13.73
C TRP A 83 -6.56 -1.82 -13.35
N MET A 84 -6.00 -1.10 -12.39
CA MET A 84 -4.70 -1.32 -11.79
C MET A 84 -4.84 -1.57 -10.30
N GLN A 85 -4.05 -2.48 -9.77
CA GLN A 85 -3.89 -2.71 -8.35
C GLN A 85 -2.53 -2.17 -7.88
N LEU A 86 -2.52 -1.49 -6.75
CA LEU A 86 -1.32 -0.97 -6.11
C LEU A 86 -1.22 -1.51 -4.69
N LYS A 87 -0.08 -2.09 -4.34
CA LYS A 87 0.30 -2.44 -2.97
C LYS A 87 1.51 -1.62 -2.57
N ILE A 88 1.45 -1.02 -1.41
CA ILE A 88 2.57 -0.25 -0.84
C ILE A 88 2.89 -0.82 0.53
N HIS A 89 4.16 -1.10 0.77
CA HIS A 89 4.72 -1.33 2.08
C HIS A 89 5.66 -0.16 2.37
N GLN A 90 5.41 0.54 3.45
CA GLN A 90 6.25 1.64 3.91
C GLN A 90 6.62 1.40 5.37
N GLY A 91 7.92 1.42 5.63
CA GLY A 91 8.46 1.49 6.98
C GLY A 91 9.19 2.81 7.17
N ASN A 92 9.09 3.42 8.34
CA ASN A 92 9.89 4.60 8.64
C ASN A 92 10.41 4.55 10.08
N PHE A 93 11.52 5.24 10.26
CA PHE A 93 12.08 5.52 11.57
C PHE A 93 12.50 6.98 11.66
N THR A 94 12.02 7.68 12.69
CA THR A 94 12.33 9.08 12.98
C THR A 94 13.05 9.19 14.30
N TYR A 95 14.12 9.98 14.34
CA TYR A 95 14.77 10.43 15.56
C TYR A 95 14.77 11.96 15.61
N ALA A 96 14.16 12.53 16.60
CA ALA A 96 13.95 13.96 16.72
C ALA A 96 14.31 14.47 18.12
N LYS A 97 14.77 15.71 18.22
CA LYS A 97 15.08 16.39 19.46
C LYS A 97 14.20 17.63 19.64
N ASN A 98 13.91 17.94 20.88
CA ASN A 98 13.23 19.21 21.20
C ASN A 98 14.15 20.40 20.94
N ARG A 99 13.59 21.63 21.00
CA ARG A 99 14.33 22.87 20.74
C ARG A 99 15.55 23.03 21.68
N ALA A 100 15.45 22.64 22.94
CA ALA A 100 16.51 22.73 23.92
C ALA A 100 17.58 21.63 23.77
N LYS A 101 17.34 20.62 22.90
CA LYS A 101 18.19 19.44 22.67
C LYS A 101 18.50 18.60 23.92
N ASN A 102 17.68 18.72 24.96
CA ASN A 102 17.83 18.00 26.23
C ASN A 102 16.98 16.75 26.33
N THR A 103 16.11 16.51 25.35
CA THR A 103 15.29 15.28 25.23
C THR A 103 15.06 14.94 23.76
N TYR A 104 14.64 13.70 23.52
CA TYR A 104 14.40 13.18 22.18
C TYR A 104 13.09 12.37 22.10
N GLU A 105 12.58 12.27 20.91
CA GLU A 105 11.51 11.34 20.51
C GLU A 105 11.97 10.45 19.37
N MET A 106 11.51 9.21 19.40
CA MET A 106 11.71 8.23 18.33
C MET A 106 10.37 7.72 17.87
N GLU A 107 10.11 7.74 16.57
CA GLU A 107 8.93 7.16 15.96
C GLU A 107 9.33 6.02 15.04
N GLY A 108 8.70 4.87 15.20
CA GLY A 108 8.78 3.75 14.28
C GLY A 108 7.40 3.39 13.78
N MET A 109 7.17 3.45 12.47
CA MET A 109 5.88 3.18 11.85
C MET A 109 6.02 2.21 10.68
N TYR A 110 5.05 1.33 10.55
CA TYR A 110 4.83 0.52 9.37
C TYR A 110 3.44 0.79 8.81
N GLN A 111 3.35 0.94 7.49
CA GLN A 111 2.11 1.16 6.77
C GLN A 111 1.99 0.14 5.64
N PHE A 112 0.82 -0.46 5.53
CA PHE A 112 0.43 -1.28 4.40
C PHE A 112 -0.74 -0.63 3.69
N GLU A 113 -0.60 -0.36 2.38
CA GLU A 113 -1.67 0.21 1.58
C GLU A 113 -2.03 -0.75 0.44
N TYR A 114 -3.32 -0.93 0.23
CA TYR A 114 -3.86 -1.63 -0.93
C TYR A 114 -4.84 -0.72 -1.64
N GLY A 115 -4.60 -0.48 -2.92
CA GLY A 115 -5.42 0.41 -3.73
C GLY A 115 -5.86 -0.21 -5.05
N VAL A 116 -7.02 0.24 -5.52
CA VAL A 116 -7.57 -0.08 -6.84
C VAL A 116 -7.82 1.23 -7.57
N PHE A 117 -7.32 1.30 -8.80
CA PHE A 117 -7.36 2.50 -9.62
C PHE A 117 -7.92 2.20 -11.00
N TYR A 118 -8.70 3.13 -11.52
CA TYR A 118 -9.07 3.17 -12.92
C TYR A 118 -8.12 4.08 -13.67
N GLN A 119 -7.64 3.65 -14.85
CA GLN A 119 -6.63 4.35 -15.63
C GLN A 119 -7.17 4.86 -16.95
N TRP A 120 -6.82 6.10 -17.27
CA TRP A 120 -7.04 6.75 -18.55
C TRP A 120 -5.71 7.04 -19.21
N GLN A 121 -5.63 6.80 -20.50
CA GLN A 121 -4.49 7.17 -21.33
C GLN A 121 -4.87 8.38 -22.16
N LEU A 122 -4.12 9.44 -22.02
CA LEU A 122 -4.35 10.73 -22.66
C LEU A 122 -3.12 11.09 -23.51
N PHE A 123 -3.29 12.01 -24.47
CA PHE A 123 -2.22 12.52 -25.33
C PHE A 123 -1.38 11.41 -25.96
N GLU A 124 -1.99 10.57 -26.80
CA GLU A 124 -1.31 9.47 -27.50
C GLU A 124 -0.52 8.53 -26.57
N LYS A 125 -1.04 8.28 -25.36
CA LYS A 125 -0.44 7.46 -24.30
C LYS A 125 0.77 8.08 -23.58
N HIS A 126 1.11 9.34 -23.84
CA HIS A 126 2.18 10.03 -23.11
C HIS A 126 1.79 10.33 -21.66
N LEU A 127 0.53 10.64 -21.41
CA LEU A 127 0.01 10.90 -20.08
C LEU A 127 -0.94 9.78 -19.62
N GLN A 128 -0.66 9.19 -18.49
CA GLN A 128 -1.56 8.28 -17.78
C GLN A 128 -2.10 8.97 -16.53
N LEU A 129 -3.41 9.04 -16.45
CA LEU A 129 -4.15 9.46 -15.26
C LEU A 129 -4.74 8.23 -14.61
N MET A 130 -4.52 8.04 -13.31
CA MET A 130 -5.09 6.93 -12.54
C MET A 130 -5.75 7.51 -11.31
N ALA A 131 -7.05 7.29 -11.15
CA ALA A 131 -7.81 7.71 -9.98
C ALA A 131 -8.47 6.51 -9.32
N GLY A 132 -8.49 6.50 -8.00
CA GLY A 132 -9.02 5.36 -7.25
C GLY A 132 -9.03 5.60 -5.75
N GLY A 133 -9.12 4.50 -5.01
CA GLY A 133 -9.11 4.50 -3.55
C GLY A 133 -8.08 3.53 -3.01
N LYS A 134 -7.55 3.86 -1.84
CA LYS A 134 -6.63 3.03 -1.06
C LYS A 134 -7.21 2.77 0.32
N MET A 135 -7.05 1.55 0.82
CA MET A 135 -7.13 1.22 2.23
C MET A 135 -5.71 1.24 2.79
N ASN A 136 -5.51 1.91 3.90
CA ASN A 136 -4.24 1.97 4.62
C ASN A 136 -4.42 1.36 6.02
N LEU A 137 -3.55 0.44 6.37
CA LEU A 137 -3.36 -0.10 7.71
C LEU A 137 -2.02 0.42 8.21
N HIS A 138 -2.00 1.01 9.40
CA HIS A 138 -0.74 1.46 10.00
C HIS A 138 -0.60 0.98 11.43
N ALA A 139 0.63 0.67 11.79
CA ALA A 139 1.00 0.25 13.13
C ALA A 139 2.40 0.77 13.47
N GLY A 140 2.57 1.23 14.69
CA GLY A 140 3.85 1.74 15.15
C GLY A 140 3.79 2.27 16.57
N ALA A 141 4.86 2.96 16.95
CA ALA A 141 4.96 3.56 18.27
C ALA A 141 5.82 4.82 18.24
N LEU A 142 5.51 5.73 19.13
CA LEU A 142 6.29 6.91 19.47
C LEU A 142 6.83 6.75 20.88
N TYR A 143 8.12 7.00 21.08
CA TYR A 143 8.82 6.91 22.35
C TYR A 143 9.44 8.26 22.73
N ASN A 144 9.25 8.72 23.96
CA ASN A 144 9.87 9.93 24.51
C ASN A 144 10.91 9.57 25.57
N GLY A 145 12.14 9.98 25.39
CA GLY A 145 13.27 9.65 26.26
C GLY A 145 13.24 10.30 27.64
N ARG A 146 12.36 11.26 27.90
CA ARG A 146 12.26 11.97 29.19
C ARG A 146 11.05 11.56 30.02
N ASN A 147 10.00 11.06 29.37
CA ASN A 147 8.78 10.68 30.06
C ASN A 147 8.97 9.35 30.79
N GLY A 148 9.10 9.39 32.13
CA GLY A 148 9.36 8.20 32.95
C GLY A 148 8.12 7.37 33.28
N ASN A 149 6.93 7.94 33.19
CA ASN A 149 5.68 7.26 33.57
C ASN A 149 5.01 6.54 32.39
N ASN A 150 4.82 7.26 31.29
CA ASN A 150 4.26 6.72 30.04
C ASN A 150 5.19 7.09 28.88
N PRO A 151 6.33 6.42 28.71
CA PRO A 151 7.34 6.85 27.72
C PRO A 151 6.97 6.54 26.29
N MET A 152 5.96 5.72 26.05
CA MET A 152 5.60 5.22 24.72
C MET A 152 4.11 5.38 24.44
N GLN A 153 3.80 5.73 23.18
CA GLN A 153 2.44 5.70 22.67
C GLN A 153 2.35 4.82 21.41
N ALA A 154 1.39 3.89 21.43
CA ALA A 154 1.08 3.07 20.26
C ALA A 154 0.29 3.89 19.22
N LYS A 155 0.63 3.68 17.97
CA LYS A 155 -0.01 4.29 16.80
C LYS A 155 -0.60 3.17 15.94
N LEU A 156 -1.89 2.96 16.04
CA LEU A 156 -2.61 1.93 15.30
C LEU A 156 -3.81 2.55 14.60
N GLY A 157 -4.05 2.15 13.36
CA GLY A 157 -5.25 2.63 12.68
C GLY A 157 -5.45 2.02 11.31
N VAL A 158 -6.64 2.26 10.80
CA VAL A 158 -7.09 1.91 9.47
C VAL A 158 -7.82 3.11 8.86
N ASN A 159 -7.58 3.39 7.60
CA ASN A 159 -8.30 4.44 6.91
C ASN A 159 -8.50 4.14 5.42
N ILE A 160 -9.44 4.87 4.83
CA ILE A 160 -9.71 4.87 3.39
C ILE A 160 -9.35 6.24 2.84
N ALA A 161 -8.57 6.24 1.76
CA ALA A 161 -8.05 7.42 1.11
C ALA A 161 -8.35 7.41 -0.39
N PRO A 162 -9.07 8.39 -0.95
CA PRO A 162 -8.99 8.67 -2.37
C PRO A 162 -7.55 8.97 -2.76
N ALA A 163 -7.18 8.53 -3.97
CA ALA A 163 -5.83 8.68 -4.47
C ALA A 163 -5.82 8.96 -5.97
N LEU A 164 -4.86 9.79 -6.37
CA LEU A 164 -4.60 10.19 -7.74
C LEU A 164 -3.15 9.87 -8.08
N ILE A 165 -2.93 9.33 -9.28
CA ILE A 165 -1.61 9.09 -9.82
C ILE A 165 -1.55 9.64 -11.23
N LEU A 166 -0.62 10.55 -11.47
CA LEU A 166 -0.27 11.07 -12.79
C LEU A 166 1.08 10.49 -13.22
N SER A 167 1.18 10.02 -14.43
CA SER A 167 2.43 9.48 -14.97
C SER A 167 2.63 9.99 -16.40
N TYR A 168 3.71 10.71 -16.61
CA TYR A 168 4.05 11.31 -17.90
C TYR A 168 5.34 10.72 -18.45
N ALA A 169 5.24 10.13 -19.64
CA ALA A 169 6.37 9.56 -20.36
C ALA A 169 7.07 10.65 -21.20
N LEU A 170 8.34 10.86 -20.93
CA LEU A 170 9.21 11.81 -21.61
C LEU A 170 10.34 11.06 -22.31
N LYS A 171 10.87 11.64 -23.35
CA LYS A 171 12.10 11.18 -24.01
C LYS A 171 13.03 12.36 -24.22
N ILE A 172 14.14 12.38 -23.50
CA ILE A 172 15.17 13.41 -23.70
C ILE A 172 16.34 12.74 -24.43
N GLN A 173 16.61 13.22 -25.66
CA GLN A 173 17.54 12.59 -26.58
C GLN A 173 17.18 11.12 -26.83
N LYS A 174 17.98 10.16 -26.32
CA LYS A 174 17.75 8.71 -26.41
C LYS A 174 17.32 8.05 -25.10
N VAL A 175 17.25 8.83 -23.99
CA VAL A 175 16.94 8.30 -22.66
C VAL A 175 15.44 8.41 -22.43
N PRO A 176 14.73 7.29 -22.20
CA PRO A 176 13.34 7.33 -21.78
C PRO A 176 13.28 7.74 -20.30
N LEU A 177 12.43 8.72 -20.00
CA LEU A 177 12.16 9.23 -18.66
C LEU A 177 10.68 9.05 -18.36
N GLN A 178 10.34 8.81 -17.10
CA GLN A 178 8.96 8.78 -16.63
C GLN A 178 8.82 9.61 -15.36
N LEU A 179 8.12 10.74 -15.48
CA LEU A 179 7.73 11.55 -14.32
C LEU A 179 6.42 11.00 -13.75
N ARG A 180 6.37 10.79 -12.44
CA ARG A 180 5.19 10.30 -11.76
C ARG A 180 4.90 11.14 -10.52
N TYR A 181 3.64 11.51 -10.34
CA TYR A 181 3.11 12.16 -9.14
C TYR A 181 2.00 11.33 -8.55
N GLU A 182 2.09 11.03 -7.27
CA GLU A 182 1.08 10.32 -6.49
C GLU A 182 0.60 11.22 -5.36
N LEU A 183 -0.72 11.30 -5.18
CA LEU A 183 -1.36 12.09 -4.14
C LEU A 183 -2.44 11.24 -3.47
N SER A 184 -2.52 11.29 -2.15
CA SER A 184 -3.62 10.67 -1.40
C SER A 184 -3.88 11.39 -0.09
N THR A 185 -5.15 11.40 0.33
CA THR A 185 -5.59 11.96 1.60
C THR A 185 -6.66 11.05 2.21
N PRO A 186 -6.48 10.57 3.45
CA PRO A 186 -7.52 9.82 4.16
C PRO A 186 -8.75 10.69 4.39
N ILE A 187 -9.93 10.14 4.14
CA ILE A 187 -11.20 10.84 4.35
C ILE A 187 -12.01 10.27 5.51
N VAL A 188 -11.82 8.99 5.81
CA VAL A 188 -12.49 8.28 6.90
C VAL A 188 -11.62 7.14 7.38
N GLY A 189 -11.66 6.85 8.69
CA GLY A 189 -10.91 5.77 9.29
C GLY A 189 -11.23 5.57 10.75
N MET A 190 -10.40 4.77 11.39
CA MET A 190 -10.38 4.55 12.83
C MET A 190 -8.94 4.52 13.31
N MET A 191 -8.69 5.07 14.48
CA MET A 191 -7.39 5.01 15.13
C MET A 191 -7.52 4.69 16.61
N PHE A 192 -6.49 4.05 17.15
CA PHE A 192 -6.32 3.91 18.58
C PHE A 192 -5.73 5.21 19.15
N SER A 193 -6.34 5.70 20.22
CA SER A 193 -5.86 6.84 21.00
C SER A 193 -6.25 6.67 22.45
N PRO A 194 -5.33 6.74 23.43
CA PRO A 194 -5.71 6.88 24.82
C PRO A 194 -6.48 8.20 25.01
N ASN A 195 -7.20 8.30 26.13
CA ASN A 195 -7.77 9.56 26.57
C ASN A 195 -6.68 10.43 27.23
N TYR A 196 -6.90 11.73 27.29
CA TYR A 196 -5.99 12.62 28.00
C TYR A 196 -5.82 12.19 29.46
N GLY A 197 -4.58 11.94 29.89
CA GLY A 197 -4.25 11.48 31.23
C GLY A 197 -4.44 9.98 31.48
N GLN A 198 -5.02 9.22 30.56
CA GLN A 198 -5.21 7.77 30.68
C GLN A 198 -3.90 7.02 30.45
N SER A 199 -3.57 6.12 31.35
CA SER A 199 -2.37 5.28 31.23
C SER A 199 -2.64 3.97 30.49
N TYR A 200 -1.60 3.37 29.90
CA TYR A 200 -1.71 2.04 29.29
C TYR A 200 -2.05 0.94 30.32
N TYR A 201 -1.66 1.15 31.59
CA TYR A 201 -2.06 0.25 32.69
C TYR A 201 -3.59 0.25 32.90
N GLU A 202 -4.22 1.41 32.85
CA GLU A 202 -5.70 1.52 32.96
C GLU A 202 -6.37 0.83 31.78
N ILE A 203 -5.86 1.04 30.57
CA ILE A 203 -6.41 0.41 29.36
C ILE A 203 -6.28 -1.12 29.43
N PHE A 204 -5.05 -1.64 29.56
CA PHE A 204 -4.79 -3.06 29.32
C PHE A 204 -4.88 -3.92 30.60
N SER A 205 -4.66 -3.36 31.80
CA SER A 205 -4.70 -4.11 33.05
C SER A 205 -6.02 -3.95 33.82
N ARG A 206 -6.66 -2.79 33.73
CA ARG A 206 -7.95 -2.54 34.33
C ARG A 206 -9.14 -2.71 33.41
N GLY A 207 -8.89 -2.81 32.08
CA GLY A 207 -9.93 -2.98 31.08
C GLY A 207 -10.75 -1.71 30.81
N ASP A 208 -10.18 -0.54 31.06
CA ASP A 208 -10.81 0.74 30.75
C ASP A 208 -10.57 1.10 29.28
N TYR A 209 -11.46 0.61 28.42
CA TYR A 209 -11.38 0.80 26.97
C TYR A 209 -12.26 1.94 26.45
N ASP A 210 -12.79 2.77 27.31
CA ASP A 210 -13.74 3.80 26.92
C ASP A 210 -13.11 4.78 25.93
N HIS A 211 -13.76 4.93 24.76
CA HIS A 211 -13.36 5.85 23.68
C HIS A 211 -11.93 5.69 23.15
N ASN A 212 -11.25 4.56 23.36
CA ASN A 212 -9.89 4.36 22.84
C ASN A 212 -9.84 4.05 21.34
N ILE A 213 -10.94 3.64 20.72
CA ILE A 213 -11.08 3.53 19.27
C ILE A 213 -11.89 4.72 18.77
N VAL A 214 -11.23 5.61 18.04
CA VAL A 214 -11.81 6.87 17.58
C VAL A 214 -12.02 6.84 16.07
N CYS A 215 -13.22 7.21 15.63
CA CYS A 215 -13.49 7.47 14.21
C CYS A 215 -12.74 8.72 13.76
N THR A 216 -12.02 8.60 12.65
CA THR A 216 -11.23 9.69 12.05
C THR A 216 -11.83 10.16 10.73
N HIS A 217 -11.73 11.45 10.50
CA HIS A 217 -12.18 12.11 9.28
C HIS A 217 -11.34 13.38 9.04
N LEU A 218 -11.54 14.06 7.91
CA LEU A 218 -10.77 15.24 7.55
C LEU A 218 -10.80 16.38 8.61
N GLY A 219 -11.85 16.43 9.45
CA GLY A 219 -11.98 17.47 10.47
C GLY A 219 -11.16 17.22 11.74
N ASN A 220 -10.88 15.96 12.09
CA ASN A 220 -10.15 15.61 13.31
C ASN A 220 -8.79 14.90 13.07
N ALA A 221 -8.57 14.34 11.87
CA ALA A 221 -7.33 13.68 11.52
C ALA A 221 -6.97 13.92 10.03
N PRO A 222 -6.80 15.19 9.59
CA PRO A 222 -6.40 15.47 8.22
C PRO A 222 -4.97 14.98 7.98
N ALA A 223 -4.75 14.34 6.83
CA ALA A 223 -3.44 13.88 6.41
C ALA A 223 -3.28 14.03 4.90
N LEU A 224 -2.05 14.21 4.45
CA LEU A 224 -1.70 14.31 3.05
C LEU A 224 -0.41 13.54 2.79
N LYS A 225 -0.44 12.67 1.80
CA LYS A 225 0.74 11.96 1.33
C LYS A 225 0.94 12.23 -0.15
N GLN A 226 2.12 12.68 -0.51
CA GLN A 226 2.50 12.95 -1.89
C GLN A 226 3.87 12.35 -2.21
N LEU A 227 4.01 11.83 -3.40
CA LEU A 227 5.25 11.26 -3.91
C LEU A 227 5.46 11.71 -5.35
N VAL A 228 6.52 12.46 -5.59
CA VAL A 228 6.99 12.84 -6.93
C VAL A 228 8.19 11.99 -7.25
N THR A 229 8.20 11.30 -8.38
CA THR A 229 9.36 10.48 -8.79
C THR A 229 9.68 10.68 -10.27
N LEU A 230 10.97 10.58 -10.56
CA LEU A 230 11.52 10.52 -11.91
C LEU A 230 12.24 9.18 -12.09
N ASP A 231 11.76 8.39 -13.06
CA ASP A 231 12.39 7.15 -13.46
C ASP A 231 13.26 7.40 -14.70
N PHE A 232 14.47 6.86 -14.70
CA PHE A 232 15.36 6.87 -15.84
C PHE A 232 16.11 5.54 -15.96
N THR A 233 16.35 5.10 -17.19
CA THR A 233 17.03 3.83 -17.46
C THR A 233 18.46 4.08 -17.87
N LEU A 234 19.39 3.50 -17.11
CA LEU A 234 20.82 3.52 -17.38
C LEU A 234 21.36 2.08 -17.27
N TRP A 235 22.17 1.64 -18.24
CA TRP A 235 22.75 0.29 -18.30
C TRP A 235 21.75 -0.84 -18.07
N LYS A 236 20.59 -0.77 -18.73
CA LYS A 236 19.47 -1.74 -18.60
C LYS A 236 18.80 -1.78 -17.21
N THR A 237 19.17 -0.89 -16.29
CA THR A 237 18.58 -0.76 -14.97
C THR A 237 17.78 0.53 -14.89
N THR A 238 16.56 0.46 -14.40
CA THR A 238 15.73 1.65 -14.19
C THR A 238 15.89 2.13 -12.74
N PHE A 239 16.44 3.32 -12.61
CA PHE A 239 16.57 4.04 -11.35
C PHE A 239 15.36 4.94 -11.15
N ARG A 240 15.02 5.17 -9.91
CA ARG A 240 13.97 6.09 -9.47
C ARG A 240 14.57 7.03 -8.45
N VAL A 241 14.37 8.33 -8.65
CA VAL A 241 14.67 9.38 -7.67
C VAL A 241 13.44 10.21 -7.44
N GLY A 242 13.26 10.76 -6.25
CA GLY A 242 12.06 11.52 -6.01
C GLY A 242 12.01 12.21 -4.64
N TYR A 243 10.83 12.74 -4.35
CA TYR A 243 10.52 13.43 -3.12
C TYR A 243 9.22 12.86 -2.54
N LEU A 244 9.27 12.51 -1.25
CA LEU A 244 8.15 12.04 -0.44
C LEU A 244 7.79 13.13 0.58
N GLY A 245 6.56 13.63 0.53
CA GLY A 245 5.94 14.40 1.60
C GLY A 245 4.89 13.54 2.30
N ASP A 246 5.02 13.34 3.61
CA ASP A 246 4.08 12.56 4.42
C ASP A 246 3.70 13.40 5.64
N TYR A 247 2.46 13.90 5.63
CA TYR A 247 1.94 14.82 6.64
C TYR A 247 0.74 14.20 7.31
N GLN A 248 0.91 13.78 8.56
CA GLN A 248 -0.13 13.17 9.36
C GLN A 248 -0.39 14.02 10.59
N GLN A 249 -1.66 14.22 10.92
CA GLN A 249 -2.05 14.89 12.16
C GLN A 249 -3.38 14.32 12.68
N ALA A 250 -3.61 14.48 13.98
CA ALA A 250 -4.86 14.16 14.63
C ALA A 250 -5.09 15.08 15.82
N ASN A 251 -6.36 15.36 16.10
CA ASN A 251 -6.81 16.02 17.31
C ASN A 251 -8.03 15.24 17.81
N VAL A 252 -7.75 14.25 18.66
CA VAL A 252 -8.74 13.28 19.18
C VAL A 252 -8.49 13.04 20.66
N ASN A 253 -9.55 12.76 21.43
CA ASN A 253 -9.48 12.52 22.87
C ASN A 253 -8.71 13.60 23.66
N ASN A 254 -8.84 14.86 23.24
CA ASN A 254 -8.10 16.02 23.76
C ASN A 254 -6.57 15.90 23.61
N LEU A 255 -6.10 15.04 22.73
CA LEU A 255 -4.70 14.86 22.39
C LEU A 255 -4.43 15.36 20.99
N LYS A 256 -3.33 16.11 20.82
CA LYS A 256 -2.83 16.58 19.54
C LYS A 256 -1.63 15.74 19.12
N TYR A 257 -1.65 15.30 17.90
CA TYR A 257 -0.57 14.57 17.26
C TYR A 257 -0.26 15.17 15.90
N HIS A 258 1.01 15.30 15.56
CA HIS A 258 1.46 15.39 14.17
C HIS A 258 2.79 14.70 13.93
N SER A 259 2.93 14.13 12.75
CA SER A 259 4.18 13.63 12.17
C SER A 259 4.27 14.17 10.75
N TYR A 260 5.11 15.18 10.54
CA TYR A 260 5.33 15.81 9.25
C TYR A 260 6.73 15.49 8.76
N SER A 261 6.83 14.98 7.55
CA SER A 261 8.13 14.64 6.99
C SER A 261 8.27 15.02 5.52
N ASN A 262 9.52 15.31 5.17
CA ASN A 262 9.97 15.63 3.82
C ASN A 262 11.24 14.85 3.55
N SER A 263 11.19 13.85 2.65
CA SER A 263 12.29 12.95 2.36
C SER A 263 12.64 12.93 0.88
N LEU A 264 13.91 12.92 0.55
CA LEU A 264 14.40 12.54 -0.77
C LEU A 264 14.47 11.02 -0.84
N VAL A 265 13.99 10.44 -1.93
CA VAL A 265 13.96 8.99 -2.13
C VAL A 265 14.77 8.59 -3.35
N ILE A 266 15.46 7.46 -3.25
CA ILE A 266 16.18 6.82 -4.34
C ILE A 266 15.87 5.33 -4.36
N GLY A 267 15.73 4.73 -5.53
CA GLY A 267 15.41 3.31 -5.63
C GLY A 267 15.57 2.73 -7.01
N LEU A 268 15.11 1.50 -7.15
CA LEU A 268 15.16 0.69 -8.36
C LEU A 268 13.77 0.25 -8.77
N VAL A 269 13.53 0.23 -10.08
CA VAL A 269 12.26 -0.23 -10.68
C VAL A 269 12.53 -1.48 -11.50
N LYS A 270 11.75 -2.55 -11.25
CA LYS A 270 11.78 -3.80 -12.00
C LYS A 270 10.40 -4.07 -12.59
N LYS A 271 10.35 -4.46 -13.86
CA LYS A 271 9.12 -4.90 -14.53
C LYS A 271 9.19 -6.40 -14.77
N PHE A 272 8.13 -7.11 -14.41
CA PHE A 272 7.97 -8.54 -14.61
C PHE A 272 6.73 -8.77 -15.45
N THR A 273 6.87 -9.53 -16.54
CA THR A 273 5.74 -10.01 -17.32
C THR A 273 5.57 -11.49 -16.97
N LEU A 274 4.45 -11.86 -16.36
CA LEU A 274 4.10 -13.25 -16.11
C LEU A 274 3.42 -13.80 -17.35
N THR A 275 4.17 -14.57 -18.15
CA THR A 275 3.59 -15.43 -19.17
C THR A 275 3.16 -16.73 -18.44
N HIS A 276 1.87 -17.03 -18.44
CA HIS A 276 1.41 -18.34 -17.95
C HIS A 276 1.92 -19.40 -18.94
N ILE A 277 2.94 -20.14 -18.55
CA ILE A 277 3.24 -21.44 -19.12
C ILE A 277 2.26 -22.38 -18.42
N LEU A 278 1.21 -22.80 -19.10
CA LEU A 278 0.38 -23.91 -18.64
C LEU A 278 1.20 -25.18 -18.81
N PRO A 279 1.18 -26.11 -17.83
CA PRO A 279 1.82 -27.41 -17.95
C PRO A 279 1.13 -28.26 -19.00
#